data_605123036fa5162199b26d84f951461f
#
_entry.id   605123036fa5162199b26d84f951461f
#
_cell.length_a   1.000
_cell.length_b   1.000
_cell.length_c   1.000
_cell.angle_alpha   90.00
_cell.angle_beta   90.00
_cell.angle_gamma   90.00
#
_symmetry.space_group_name_H-M   'P 1'
#
loop_
_entity.id
_entity.type
_entity.pdbx_description
1 polymer ?
#
loop_
_entity_poly.entity_id
_entity_poly.type
_entity_poly.pdbx_seq_one_letter_code
_entity_poly.pdbx_strand_id
1 'polypeptide(L)'
;MASVNGKMIKWTCLMLLWLTGTADNNAYAGNKDLKPRLVVCTDIGAPDVEPDDMESAVRLMAYADLFEIEAILTTVGWNCDPYPAEWAEYLDRVLIAYEKDVKHLMARSEQKAFLSLKKENGKQQIGYWPSPSYLRGRAMMGSKRAGIKVIGDSNDSPGSELLIRLADEPDDRPIWVASWGSSNTLAQAIWRVQQTRTPEQVRKFVRKFRVYTITDQDMQYSQRMDRAYSSHQWLRQEFKDDLKFIWDEGTWQLQCDLGKQRWNLHQEFVQKKGTLGTEYPTYKWGVEGDTPSFLYMMPNGLSDPEDPKQANWGGYHLYGLCPDSLTYAWTSWEQPTNTITCNYKTRFYPDELNDFMARMQWADEGRGNTNPHVVVNGKKGTSVIRLKAKAGKQLHLDASRSYDREGDKLSFLWWQQPEAGSYQKPLAITSSTSSAITLNIPADAAGKDLHLVCEVHDDGPFNLVAYRRIIITVE
;
A
#
# COMPACT_ATOMS: atom_id res chain seq x y z
N MET A 1 -61.39 -68.09 -14.16
CA MET A 1 -60.11 -68.68 -13.79
C MET A 1 -59.03 -67.68 -14.19
N ALA A 2 -58.18 -67.32 -13.36
CA ALA A 2 -57.01 -66.48 -13.42
C ALA A 2 -57.09 -65.17 -12.62
N SER A 3 -56.41 -65.17 -11.50
CA SER A 3 -56.24 -64.09 -10.54
C SER A 3 -55.34 -63.00 -11.11
N VAL A 4 -55.68 -61.77 -10.88
CA VAL A 4 -54.85 -60.62 -11.20
C VAL A 4 -54.42 -60.00 -9.87
N ASN A 5 -53.11 -60.12 -9.58
CA ASN A 5 -52.47 -59.46 -8.45
C ASN A 5 -52.28 -57.96 -8.70
N GLY A 6 -52.90 -57.15 -7.84
CA GLY A 6 -52.69 -55.70 -7.80
C GLY A 6 -51.36 -55.33 -7.13
N LYS A 7 -50.49 -54.65 -7.80
CA LYS A 7 -49.33 -53.95 -7.19
C LYS A 7 -49.71 -52.50 -6.90
N MET A 8 -49.75 -52.15 -5.62
CA MET A 8 -49.88 -50.84 -5.10
C MET A 8 -48.61 -50.02 -5.40
N ILE A 9 -48.72 -48.93 -6.19
CA ILE A 9 -47.64 -48.00 -6.42
C ILE A 9 -47.69 -46.97 -5.29
N LYS A 10 -46.64 -46.97 -4.45
CA LYS A 10 -46.42 -45.93 -3.43
C LYS A 10 -45.86 -44.72 -4.14
N TRP A 11 -46.58 -43.61 -4.11
CA TRP A 11 -46.07 -42.27 -4.45
C TRP A 11 -45.25 -41.74 -3.31
N THR A 12 -43.94 -41.61 -3.55
CA THR A 12 -42.99 -40.94 -2.63
C THR A 12 -42.94 -39.47 -3.06
N CYS A 13 -43.55 -38.58 -2.27
CA CYS A 13 -43.39 -37.17 -2.44
C CYS A 13 -41.93 -36.77 -2.18
N LEU A 14 -41.23 -36.37 -3.21
CA LEU A 14 -39.95 -35.70 -3.09
C LEU A 14 -40.20 -34.26 -2.74
N MET A 15 -40.02 -33.88 -1.44
CA MET A 15 -39.88 -32.48 -1.05
C MET A 15 -38.55 -31.98 -1.57
N LEU A 16 -38.62 -31.10 -2.61
CA LEU A 16 -37.50 -30.23 -2.96
C LEU A 16 -37.33 -29.20 -1.83
N LEU A 17 -36.36 -29.42 -0.96
CA LEU A 17 -35.83 -28.34 -0.12
C LEU A 17 -35.11 -27.34 -1.04
N TRP A 18 -35.69 -26.16 -1.18
CA TRP A 18 -35.00 -24.98 -1.65
C TRP A 18 -33.99 -24.59 -0.55
N LEU A 19 -32.75 -25.01 -0.70
CA LEU A 19 -31.62 -24.39 -0.02
C LEU A 19 -31.45 -23.01 -0.62
N THR A 20 -32.00 -22.00 0.04
CA THR A 20 -31.57 -20.62 -0.13
C THR A 20 -30.12 -20.58 0.29
N GLY A 21 -29.25 -20.71 -0.67
CA GLY A 21 -27.83 -20.46 -0.48
C GLY A 21 -27.65 -19.02 -0.06
N THR A 22 -27.49 -18.80 1.24
CA THR A 22 -26.76 -17.62 1.71
C THR A 22 -25.42 -17.68 1.04
N ALA A 23 -25.21 -16.79 0.07
CA ALA A 23 -23.89 -16.59 -0.50
C ALA A 23 -22.92 -16.36 0.66
N ASP A 24 -22.14 -17.36 0.95
CA ASP A 24 -21.10 -17.27 1.95
C ASP A 24 -20.13 -16.15 1.54
N ASN A 25 -20.19 -15.05 2.27
CA ASN A 25 -19.18 -14.00 2.26
C ASN A 25 -17.79 -14.50 2.72
N ASN A 26 -17.55 -15.80 2.72
CA ASN A 26 -16.30 -16.44 3.10
C ASN A 26 -15.26 -16.50 1.98
N ALA A 27 -15.58 -16.11 0.74
CA ALA A 27 -14.59 -16.05 -0.34
C ALA A 27 -13.46 -15.03 -0.08
N TYR A 28 -13.72 -14.02 0.78
CA TYR A 28 -12.70 -13.03 1.20
C TYR A 28 -11.86 -13.44 2.40
N ALA A 29 -12.22 -14.48 3.14
CA ALA A 29 -11.49 -14.91 4.33
C ALA A 29 -10.09 -15.47 3.99
N GLY A 30 -9.89 -16.05 2.80
CA GLY A 30 -8.62 -16.61 2.35
C GLY A 30 -7.58 -15.58 1.86
N ASN A 31 -8.00 -14.33 1.56
CA ASN A 31 -7.10 -13.27 1.05
C ASN A 31 -6.68 -12.23 2.10
N LYS A 32 -7.23 -12.29 3.33
CA LYS A 32 -7.03 -11.25 4.35
C LYS A 32 -5.61 -11.15 4.89
N ASP A 33 -4.85 -12.22 4.78
CA ASP A 33 -3.46 -12.29 5.27
C ASP A 33 -2.44 -12.23 4.13
N LEU A 34 -2.88 -11.96 2.89
CA LEU A 34 -1.99 -11.80 1.75
C LEU A 34 -1.44 -10.38 1.70
N LYS A 35 -0.17 -10.29 1.31
CA LYS A 35 0.49 -9.01 1.06
C LYS A 35 -0.20 -8.25 -0.08
N PRO A 36 -0.26 -6.90 -0.04
CA PRO A 36 -0.56 -6.12 -1.23
C PRO A 36 0.52 -6.35 -2.29
N ARG A 37 0.10 -6.48 -3.57
CA ARG A 37 1.00 -6.65 -4.72
C ARG A 37 1.59 -5.30 -5.09
N LEU A 38 2.92 -5.21 -5.15
CA LEU A 38 3.66 -3.97 -5.38
C LEU A 38 4.63 -4.10 -6.56
N VAL A 39 4.53 -3.16 -7.48
CA VAL A 39 5.54 -2.86 -8.50
C VAL A 39 6.13 -1.49 -8.19
N VAL A 40 7.44 -1.37 -8.20
CA VAL A 40 8.14 -0.09 -8.08
C VAL A 40 8.76 0.28 -9.42
N CYS A 41 8.51 1.51 -9.88
CA CYS A 41 9.20 2.12 -11.01
C CYS A 41 10.13 3.20 -10.46
N THR A 42 11.44 2.98 -10.49
CA THR A 42 12.46 3.79 -9.82
C THR A 42 13.50 4.32 -10.81
N ASP A 43 13.86 5.58 -10.70
CA ASP A 43 15.02 6.15 -11.39
C ASP A 43 16.28 6.16 -10.50
N ILE A 44 16.35 5.21 -9.55
CA ILE A 44 17.49 4.99 -8.65
C ILE A 44 18.82 5.21 -9.37
N GLY A 45 19.65 6.06 -8.81
CA GLY A 45 20.87 6.51 -9.45
C GLY A 45 22.01 6.80 -8.48
N ALA A 46 23.03 7.49 -8.99
CA ALA A 46 24.17 7.87 -8.17
C ALA A 46 23.73 8.72 -6.97
N PRO A 47 24.18 8.41 -5.74
CA PRO A 47 23.72 9.09 -4.51
C PRO A 47 24.00 10.59 -4.47
N ASP A 48 24.88 11.09 -5.30
CA ASP A 48 25.13 12.53 -5.48
C ASP A 48 24.17 13.21 -6.49
N VAL A 49 23.33 12.39 -7.15
CA VAL A 49 22.30 12.86 -8.12
C VAL A 49 20.92 12.55 -7.59
N GLU A 50 20.62 11.30 -7.26
CA GLU A 50 19.29 10.80 -6.89
C GLU A 50 19.36 9.90 -5.64
N PRO A 51 19.56 10.48 -4.43
CA PRO A 51 19.72 9.68 -3.22
C PRO A 51 18.42 9.10 -2.65
N ASP A 52 17.28 9.75 -2.83
CA ASP A 52 16.03 9.41 -2.16
C ASP A 52 15.39 8.10 -2.66
N ASP A 53 15.56 7.75 -3.94
CA ASP A 53 15.25 6.41 -4.43
C ASP A 53 16.03 5.33 -3.67
N MET A 54 17.32 5.55 -3.42
CA MET A 54 18.15 4.58 -2.70
C MET A 54 17.77 4.51 -1.21
N GLU A 55 17.44 5.65 -0.58
CA GLU A 55 16.90 5.72 0.77
C GLU A 55 15.58 4.92 0.87
N SER A 56 14.67 5.16 -0.08
CA SER A 56 13.37 4.51 -0.16
C SER A 56 13.48 3.01 -0.46
N ALA A 57 14.46 2.61 -1.31
CA ALA A 57 14.74 1.20 -1.59
C ALA A 57 15.27 0.44 -0.35
N VAL A 58 16.17 1.05 0.42
CA VAL A 58 16.64 0.48 1.70
C VAL A 58 15.45 0.29 2.65
N ARG A 59 14.60 1.30 2.78
CA ARG A 59 13.40 1.19 3.62
C ARG A 59 12.46 0.11 3.12
N LEU A 60 12.19 0.04 1.82
CA LEU A 60 11.34 -1.01 1.24
C LEU A 60 11.87 -2.41 1.54
N MET A 61 13.18 -2.62 1.50
CA MET A 61 13.78 -3.91 1.86
C MET A 61 13.55 -4.26 3.34
N ALA A 62 13.58 -3.28 4.25
CA ALA A 62 13.23 -3.49 5.65
C ALA A 62 11.72 -3.79 5.87
N TYR A 63 10.89 -3.58 4.86
CA TYR A 63 9.45 -3.87 4.84
C TYR A 63 9.06 -4.99 3.86
N ALA A 64 10.01 -5.75 3.34
CA ALA A 64 9.74 -6.79 2.34
C ALA A 64 8.85 -7.94 2.85
N ASP A 65 8.65 -8.05 4.16
CA ASP A 65 7.67 -8.97 4.76
C ASP A 65 6.20 -8.49 4.64
N LEU A 66 5.98 -7.23 4.31
CA LEU A 66 4.63 -6.63 4.23
C LEU A 66 4.11 -6.46 2.80
N PHE A 67 4.99 -6.49 1.80
CA PHE A 67 4.63 -6.30 0.38
C PHE A 67 5.03 -7.52 -0.46
N GLU A 68 4.13 -7.97 -1.34
CA GLU A 68 4.50 -8.89 -2.42
C GLU A 68 5.12 -8.06 -3.54
N ILE A 69 6.46 -7.94 -3.49
CA ILE A 69 7.25 -7.15 -4.46
C ILE A 69 7.30 -7.92 -5.77
N GLU A 70 6.40 -7.57 -6.68
CA GLU A 70 6.24 -8.24 -7.98
C GLU A 70 7.27 -7.79 -9.01
N ALA A 71 7.74 -6.54 -8.90
CA ALA A 71 8.82 -6.00 -9.70
C ALA A 71 9.45 -4.77 -9.07
N ILE A 72 10.75 -4.58 -9.31
CA ILE A 72 11.48 -3.33 -9.11
C ILE A 72 12.07 -2.98 -10.48
N LEU A 73 11.46 -1.98 -11.15
CA LEU A 73 11.76 -1.62 -12.52
C LEU A 73 12.58 -0.35 -12.54
N THR A 74 13.87 -0.47 -12.91
CA THR A 74 14.70 0.72 -13.14
C THR A 74 14.23 1.42 -14.40
N THR A 75 13.95 2.71 -14.32
CA THR A 75 13.34 3.49 -15.41
C THR A 75 13.89 4.92 -15.40
N VAL A 76 13.63 5.65 -16.46
CA VAL A 76 13.84 7.09 -16.52
C VAL A 76 13.02 7.82 -15.44
N GLY A 77 13.46 8.99 -15.04
CA GLY A 77 12.73 9.86 -14.13
C GLY A 77 13.21 11.30 -14.17
N TRP A 78 12.96 12.02 -13.10
CA TRP A 78 13.16 13.47 -13.03
C TRP A 78 14.59 13.92 -13.37
N ASN A 79 15.60 13.20 -12.85
CA ASN A 79 17.01 13.60 -12.95
C ASN A 79 17.77 12.91 -14.10
N CYS A 80 17.11 12.06 -14.88
CA CYS A 80 17.75 11.36 -16.00
C CYS A 80 16.79 11.09 -17.16
N ASP A 81 17.17 11.43 -18.37
CA ASP A 81 16.56 11.01 -19.64
C ASP A 81 17.61 11.07 -20.76
N PRO A 82 18.13 9.95 -21.26
CA PRO A 82 17.75 8.57 -20.93
C PRO A 82 18.31 8.09 -19.58
N TYR A 83 17.66 7.05 -19.02
CA TYR A 83 18.17 6.36 -17.82
C TYR A 83 19.53 5.71 -18.12
N PRO A 84 20.57 6.03 -17.36
CA PRO A 84 21.89 5.39 -17.49
C PRO A 84 21.82 3.94 -17.03
N ALA A 85 22.09 2.99 -17.94
CA ALA A 85 21.93 1.57 -17.62
C ALA A 85 22.84 1.09 -16.47
N GLU A 86 23.99 1.74 -16.30
CA GLU A 86 24.95 1.48 -15.20
C GLU A 86 24.39 1.84 -13.84
N TRP A 87 23.39 2.73 -13.76
CA TRP A 87 22.77 3.09 -12.47
C TRP A 87 22.00 1.93 -11.82
N ALA A 88 21.65 0.89 -12.59
CA ALA A 88 21.04 -0.32 -12.02
C ALA A 88 21.93 -0.98 -10.94
N GLU A 89 23.23 -0.69 -10.92
CA GLU A 89 24.17 -1.16 -9.88
C GLU A 89 23.79 -0.70 -8.47
N TYR A 90 23.17 0.49 -8.34
CA TYR A 90 22.73 1.02 -7.04
C TYR A 90 21.57 0.21 -6.46
N LEU A 91 20.66 -0.27 -7.30
CA LEU A 91 19.65 -1.23 -6.87
C LEU A 91 20.28 -2.57 -6.46
N ASP A 92 21.24 -3.06 -7.26
CA ASP A 92 21.96 -4.30 -6.93
C ASP A 92 22.66 -4.21 -5.57
N ARG A 93 23.26 -3.07 -5.23
CA ARG A 93 23.89 -2.83 -3.91
C ARG A 93 22.88 -3.00 -2.78
N VAL A 94 21.68 -2.41 -2.91
CA VAL A 94 20.61 -2.54 -1.91
C VAL A 94 20.16 -4.01 -1.79
N LEU A 95 20.00 -4.73 -2.90
CA LEU A 95 19.63 -6.14 -2.90
C LEU A 95 20.70 -7.04 -2.30
N ILE A 96 21.98 -6.73 -2.50
CA ILE A 96 23.10 -7.41 -1.86
C ILE A 96 23.11 -7.14 -0.34
N ALA A 97 22.82 -5.91 0.08
CA ALA A 97 22.69 -5.57 1.49
C ALA A 97 21.53 -6.33 2.15
N TYR A 98 20.37 -6.39 1.49
CA TYR A 98 19.25 -7.21 1.94
C TYR A 98 19.62 -8.68 2.11
N GLU A 99 20.36 -9.27 1.15
CA GLU A 99 20.79 -10.66 1.24
C GLU A 99 21.61 -10.94 2.50
N LYS A 100 22.45 -9.98 2.93
CA LYS A 100 23.26 -10.12 4.14
C LYS A 100 22.40 -10.03 5.41
N ASP A 101 21.43 -9.14 5.43
CA ASP A 101 20.66 -8.80 6.62
C ASP A 101 19.34 -9.61 6.78
N VAL A 102 18.82 -10.22 5.70
CA VAL A 102 17.49 -10.86 5.72
C VAL A 102 17.36 -11.97 6.75
N LYS A 103 18.46 -12.66 7.11
CA LYS A 103 18.41 -13.68 8.16
C LYS A 103 18.15 -13.09 9.55
N HIS A 104 18.67 -11.90 9.80
CA HIS A 104 18.38 -11.14 11.01
C HIS A 104 16.92 -10.66 11.02
N LEU A 105 16.44 -10.12 9.91
CA LEU A 105 15.03 -9.73 9.73
C LEU A 105 14.09 -10.93 9.97
N MET A 106 14.39 -12.09 9.37
CA MET A 106 13.63 -13.33 9.57
C MET A 106 13.60 -13.80 11.02
N ALA A 107 14.66 -13.53 11.82
CA ALA A 107 14.71 -13.92 13.22
C ALA A 107 13.56 -13.31 14.06
N ARG A 108 12.99 -12.19 13.62
CA ARG A 108 11.80 -11.56 14.24
C ARG A 108 10.47 -12.18 13.82
N SER A 109 10.47 -13.12 12.89
CA SER A 109 9.30 -13.86 12.42
C SER A 109 9.38 -15.33 12.81
N GLU A 110 8.33 -16.09 12.49
CA GLU A 110 8.32 -17.56 12.65
C GLU A 110 9.00 -18.30 11.48
N GLN A 111 9.40 -17.57 10.46
CA GLN A 111 10.00 -18.12 9.24
C GLN A 111 11.39 -18.72 9.54
N LYS A 112 11.59 -19.98 9.18
CA LYS A 112 12.87 -20.70 9.40
C LYS A 112 13.65 -20.93 8.11
N ALA A 113 13.01 -20.84 6.95
CA ALA A 113 13.61 -21.03 5.65
C ALA A 113 12.83 -20.29 4.56
N PHE A 114 13.48 -20.03 3.44
CA PHE A 114 12.80 -19.54 2.25
C PHE A 114 11.99 -20.65 1.57
N LEU A 115 10.90 -20.27 0.95
CA LEU A 115 10.15 -21.14 0.06
C LEU A 115 10.95 -21.42 -1.23
N SER A 116 10.57 -22.44 -2.01
CA SER A 116 11.10 -22.56 -3.36
C SER A 116 10.64 -21.38 -4.23
N LEU A 117 11.42 -20.97 -5.23
CA LEU A 117 11.07 -19.87 -6.12
C LEU A 117 9.66 -20.03 -6.73
N LYS A 118 9.27 -21.27 -7.05
CA LYS A 118 7.91 -21.55 -7.53
C LYS A 118 6.81 -21.18 -6.52
N LYS A 119 7.05 -21.40 -5.22
CA LYS A 119 6.12 -21.04 -4.14
C LYS A 119 6.18 -19.57 -3.79
N GLU A 120 7.37 -18.95 -3.88
CA GLU A 120 7.54 -17.50 -3.71
C GLU A 120 6.88 -16.68 -4.83
N ASN A 121 6.82 -17.22 -6.05
CA ASN A 121 6.06 -16.64 -7.16
C ASN A 121 4.52 -16.82 -7.03
N GLY A 122 4.07 -17.46 -5.97
CA GLY A 122 2.67 -17.51 -5.59
C GLY A 122 2.28 -16.38 -4.65
N LYS A 123 1.03 -16.44 -4.18
CA LYS A 123 0.50 -15.43 -3.25
C LYS A 123 1.23 -15.50 -1.90
N GLN A 124 1.97 -14.45 -1.57
CA GLN A 124 2.74 -14.36 -0.32
C GLN A 124 1.87 -13.85 0.83
N GLN A 125 2.07 -14.43 2.02
CA GLN A 125 1.40 -13.98 3.24
C GLN A 125 2.17 -12.84 3.93
N ILE A 126 1.46 -11.95 4.61
CA ILE A 126 2.06 -10.91 5.46
C ILE A 126 2.95 -11.57 6.52
N GLY A 127 4.15 -11.01 6.71
CA GLY A 127 5.18 -11.53 7.62
C GLY A 127 6.19 -12.50 6.97
N TYR A 128 5.99 -12.88 5.70
CA TYR A 128 6.95 -13.69 4.97
C TYR A 128 8.05 -12.84 4.34
N TRP A 129 9.31 -13.12 4.66
CA TRP A 129 10.48 -12.48 4.06
C TRP A 129 10.88 -13.20 2.76
N PRO A 130 10.85 -12.52 1.59
CA PRO A 130 11.21 -13.13 0.33
C PRO A 130 12.70 -13.46 0.27
N SER A 131 13.06 -14.50 -0.52
CA SER A 131 14.46 -14.82 -0.74
C SER A 131 15.18 -13.74 -1.57
N PRO A 132 16.50 -13.54 -1.37
CA PRO A 132 17.29 -12.67 -2.24
C PRO A 132 17.20 -13.04 -3.71
N SER A 133 17.14 -14.35 -4.01
CA SER A 133 16.99 -14.84 -5.39
C SER A 133 15.65 -14.45 -6.00
N TYR A 134 14.56 -14.45 -5.22
CA TYR A 134 13.26 -13.97 -5.67
C TYR A 134 13.34 -12.47 -6.03
N LEU A 135 13.85 -11.63 -5.13
CA LEU A 135 13.92 -10.19 -5.36
C LEU A 135 14.81 -9.83 -6.55
N ARG A 136 15.99 -10.49 -6.69
CA ARG A 136 16.83 -10.29 -7.89
C ARG A 136 16.11 -10.69 -9.19
N GLY A 137 15.31 -11.74 -9.16
CA GLY A 137 14.49 -12.14 -10.30
C GLY A 137 13.36 -11.17 -10.64
N ARG A 138 13.06 -10.20 -9.75
CA ARG A 138 12.05 -9.15 -9.90
C ARG A 138 12.65 -7.78 -10.25
N ALA A 139 13.97 -7.62 -10.15
CA ALA A 139 14.69 -6.41 -10.57
C ALA A 139 14.99 -6.48 -12.07
N MET A 140 14.53 -5.50 -12.83
CA MET A 140 14.76 -5.45 -14.27
C MET A 140 14.57 -4.06 -14.87
N MET A 141 15.05 -3.90 -16.11
CA MET A 141 14.92 -2.64 -16.83
C MET A 141 13.49 -2.41 -17.30
N GLY A 142 12.96 -1.22 -17.01
CA GLY A 142 11.77 -0.65 -17.61
C GLY A 142 12.11 0.25 -18.80
N SER A 143 11.33 1.31 -18.98
CA SER A 143 11.53 2.29 -20.07
C SER A 143 12.72 3.20 -19.78
N LYS A 144 13.59 3.38 -20.79
CA LYS A 144 14.79 4.21 -20.67
C LYS A 144 14.57 5.69 -21.01
N ARG A 145 13.44 6.03 -21.61
CA ARG A 145 13.09 7.38 -22.07
C ARG A 145 11.71 7.78 -21.55
N ALA A 146 11.55 9.05 -21.23
CA ALA A 146 10.29 9.64 -20.78
C ALA A 146 9.41 10.14 -21.93
N GLY A 147 8.12 10.19 -21.64
CA GLY A 147 7.12 10.86 -22.47
C GLY A 147 6.41 9.93 -23.45
N ILE A 148 5.24 10.39 -23.90
CA ILE A 148 4.33 9.63 -24.77
C ILE A 148 4.94 9.36 -26.15
N LYS A 149 5.87 10.18 -26.64
CA LYS A 149 6.50 10.01 -27.95
C LYS A 149 7.42 8.79 -28.06
N VAL A 150 7.82 8.23 -26.92
CA VAL A 150 8.64 7.02 -26.84
C VAL A 150 7.85 5.80 -26.38
N ILE A 151 6.53 5.87 -26.52
CA ILE A 151 5.62 4.71 -26.38
C ILE A 151 5.26 4.24 -27.78
N GLY A 152 5.31 2.93 -28.02
CA GLY A 152 4.99 2.36 -29.33
C GLY A 152 5.85 1.16 -29.68
N ASP A 153 5.84 0.80 -30.99
CA ASP A 153 6.66 -0.28 -31.51
C ASP A 153 8.15 -0.06 -31.19
N SER A 154 8.84 -1.13 -30.88
CA SER A 154 10.28 -1.16 -30.53
C SER A 154 10.62 -0.55 -29.17
N ASN A 155 9.63 -0.16 -28.34
CA ASN A 155 9.86 0.39 -27.00
C ASN A 155 9.44 -0.57 -25.87
N ASP A 156 9.11 -1.83 -26.20
CA ASP A 156 8.91 -2.86 -25.18
C ASP A 156 10.18 -3.07 -24.37
N SER A 157 10.00 -3.30 -23.09
CA SER A 157 11.08 -3.57 -22.14
C SER A 157 10.77 -4.84 -21.34
N PRO A 158 11.78 -5.48 -20.73
CA PRO A 158 11.53 -6.59 -19.81
C PRO A 158 10.49 -6.26 -18.75
N GLY A 159 10.49 -4.99 -18.26
CA GLY A 159 9.52 -4.49 -17.29
C GLY A 159 8.11 -4.40 -17.85
N SER A 160 7.92 -3.81 -19.05
CA SER A 160 6.58 -3.72 -19.65
C SER A 160 5.98 -5.10 -19.96
N GLU A 161 6.80 -6.04 -20.43
CA GLU A 161 6.36 -7.42 -20.64
C GLU A 161 6.01 -8.14 -19.33
N LEU A 162 6.77 -7.89 -18.25
CA LEU A 162 6.44 -8.45 -16.94
C LEU A 162 5.09 -7.91 -16.43
N LEU A 163 4.82 -6.61 -16.56
CA LEU A 163 3.52 -6.02 -16.18
C LEU A 163 2.34 -6.69 -16.90
N ILE A 164 2.51 -7.01 -18.18
CA ILE A 164 1.49 -7.74 -18.95
C ILE A 164 1.26 -9.13 -18.34
N ARG A 165 2.33 -9.88 -18.06
CA ARG A 165 2.22 -11.22 -17.46
C ARG A 165 1.57 -11.19 -16.08
N LEU A 166 1.97 -10.24 -15.22
CA LEU A 166 1.42 -10.10 -13.86
C LEU A 166 -0.08 -9.78 -13.86
N ALA A 167 -0.54 -8.93 -14.78
CA ALA A 167 -1.95 -8.60 -14.89
C ALA A 167 -2.81 -9.73 -15.48
N ASP A 168 -2.19 -10.62 -16.25
CA ASP A 168 -2.86 -11.81 -16.81
C ASP A 168 -2.93 -13.00 -15.84
N GLU A 169 -2.24 -12.92 -14.70
CA GLU A 169 -2.34 -13.95 -13.66
C GLU A 169 -3.76 -14.05 -13.07
N PRO A 170 -4.19 -15.26 -12.65
CA PRO A 170 -5.47 -15.47 -12.01
C PRO A 170 -5.45 -15.02 -10.55
N ASP A 171 -5.09 -13.76 -10.30
CA ASP A 171 -5.09 -13.09 -9.01
C ASP A 171 -5.98 -11.85 -9.09
N ASP A 172 -7.00 -11.78 -8.21
CA ASP A 172 -7.95 -10.66 -8.20
C ASP A 172 -7.46 -9.46 -7.40
N ARG A 173 -6.34 -9.59 -6.66
CA ARG A 173 -5.73 -8.47 -5.97
C ARG A 173 -5.21 -7.45 -6.99
N PRO A 174 -5.43 -6.15 -6.76
CA PRO A 174 -4.85 -5.12 -7.61
C PRO A 174 -3.31 -5.12 -7.52
N ILE A 175 -2.68 -4.67 -8.60
CA ILE A 175 -1.24 -4.41 -8.66
C ILE A 175 -1.02 -2.93 -8.45
N TRP A 176 -0.40 -2.56 -7.35
CA TRP A 176 -0.02 -1.20 -7.06
C TRP A 176 1.31 -0.87 -7.73
N VAL A 177 1.32 0.19 -8.52
CA VAL A 177 2.51 0.73 -9.18
C VAL A 177 2.90 2.00 -8.43
N ALA A 178 3.96 1.91 -7.65
CA ALA A 178 4.61 3.04 -7.01
C ALA A 178 5.60 3.65 -7.99
N SER A 179 5.26 4.80 -8.54
CA SER A 179 6.09 5.53 -9.50
C SER A 179 6.97 6.53 -8.77
N TRP A 180 8.21 6.14 -8.53
CA TRP A 180 9.31 6.99 -8.08
C TRP A 180 9.93 7.70 -9.27
N GLY A 181 10.16 6.96 -10.36
CA GLY A 181 10.43 7.46 -11.68
C GLY A 181 9.20 7.46 -12.60
N SER A 182 9.43 7.47 -13.91
CA SER A 182 8.40 7.56 -14.95
C SER A 182 7.42 6.39 -14.96
N SER A 183 6.17 6.67 -15.31
CA SER A 183 5.14 5.65 -15.61
C SER A 183 5.20 5.11 -17.05
N ASN A 184 6.21 5.46 -17.84
CA ASN A 184 6.35 5.03 -19.23
C ASN A 184 6.30 3.50 -19.39
N THR A 185 6.86 2.76 -18.43
CA THR A 185 6.86 1.29 -18.46
C THR A 185 5.43 0.73 -18.41
N LEU A 186 4.57 1.29 -17.55
CA LEU A 186 3.15 0.90 -17.51
C LEU A 186 2.41 1.37 -18.77
N ALA A 187 2.67 2.60 -19.22
CA ALA A 187 2.06 3.13 -20.43
C ALA A 187 2.41 2.29 -21.67
N GLN A 188 3.67 1.84 -21.80
CA GLN A 188 4.09 0.93 -22.86
C GLN A 188 3.39 -0.43 -22.76
N ALA A 189 3.26 -0.99 -21.57
CA ALA A 189 2.52 -2.25 -21.36
C ALA A 189 1.05 -2.13 -21.82
N ILE A 190 0.38 -1.05 -21.43
CA ILE A 190 -1.01 -0.77 -21.82
C ILE A 190 -1.11 -0.56 -23.33
N TRP A 191 -0.21 0.23 -23.93
CA TRP A 191 -0.17 0.45 -25.37
C TRP A 191 -0.01 -0.88 -26.12
N ARG A 192 0.89 -1.76 -25.70
CA ARG A 192 1.09 -3.10 -26.32
C ARG A 192 -0.17 -3.96 -26.24
N VAL A 193 -0.86 -3.92 -25.11
CA VAL A 193 -2.13 -4.63 -24.94
C VAL A 193 -3.23 -4.04 -25.84
N GLN A 194 -3.26 -2.72 -26.06
CA GLN A 194 -4.19 -2.10 -27.01
C GLN A 194 -4.00 -2.58 -28.45
N GLN A 195 -2.77 -2.93 -28.86
CA GLN A 195 -2.50 -3.43 -30.23
C GLN A 195 -2.98 -4.88 -30.45
N THR A 196 -3.20 -5.64 -29.39
CA THR A 196 -3.41 -7.09 -29.46
C THR A 196 -4.73 -7.56 -28.88
N ARG A 197 -5.50 -6.69 -28.19
CA ARG A 197 -6.71 -7.07 -27.45
C ARG A 197 -7.89 -6.16 -27.80
N THR A 198 -9.09 -6.67 -27.54
CA THR A 198 -10.32 -5.87 -27.71
C THR A 198 -10.39 -4.74 -26.68
N PRO A 199 -11.13 -3.66 -26.93
CA PRO A 199 -11.29 -2.56 -25.97
C PRO A 199 -11.78 -3.02 -24.58
N GLU A 200 -12.63 -4.02 -24.51
CA GLU A 200 -13.09 -4.59 -23.25
C GLU A 200 -11.97 -5.30 -22.48
N GLN A 201 -11.16 -6.08 -23.18
CA GLN A 201 -9.99 -6.75 -22.60
C GLN A 201 -8.94 -5.74 -22.14
N VAL A 202 -8.76 -4.63 -22.87
CA VAL A 202 -7.88 -3.53 -22.46
C VAL A 202 -8.38 -2.92 -21.17
N ARG A 203 -9.68 -2.56 -21.07
CA ARG A 203 -10.25 -2.03 -19.82
C ARG A 203 -10.08 -2.98 -18.64
N LYS A 204 -10.33 -4.29 -18.86
CA LYS A 204 -10.12 -5.31 -17.82
C LYS A 204 -8.67 -5.36 -17.36
N PHE A 205 -7.72 -5.27 -18.30
CA PHE A 205 -6.29 -5.23 -18.03
C PHE A 205 -5.93 -3.99 -17.20
N VAL A 206 -6.35 -2.80 -17.64
CA VAL A 206 -6.06 -1.53 -16.95
C VAL A 206 -6.61 -1.52 -15.53
N ARG A 207 -7.81 -2.06 -15.30
CA ARG A 207 -8.44 -2.16 -13.98
C ARG A 207 -7.70 -3.03 -12.97
N LYS A 208 -6.71 -3.81 -13.41
CA LYS A 208 -5.82 -4.54 -12.49
C LYS A 208 -4.83 -3.62 -11.78
N PHE A 209 -4.56 -2.45 -12.35
CA PHE A 209 -3.55 -1.54 -11.82
C PHE A 209 -4.13 -0.43 -10.95
N ARG A 210 -3.30 0.01 -10.01
CA ARG A 210 -3.43 1.23 -9.22
C ARG A 210 -2.11 1.96 -9.31
N VAL A 211 -2.11 3.24 -9.57
CA VAL A 211 -0.88 4.04 -9.65
C VAL A 211 -0.84 5.00 -8.46
N TYR A 212 0.30 5.03 -7.79
CA TYR A 212 0.66 6.10 -6.89
C TYR A 212 1.95 6.74 -7.39
N THR A 213 1.89 7.99 -7.80
CA THR A 213 3.05 8.71 -8.32
C THR A 213 3.49 9.83 -7.39
N ILE A 214 4.80 9.93 -7.23
CA ILE A 214 5.47 11.07 -6.61
C ILE A 214 5.66 12.12 -7.69
N THR A 215 4.77 13.11 -7.74
CA THR A 215 4.67 14.12 -8.81
C THR A 215 4.59 13.52 -10.24
N ASP A 216 4.74 14.31 -11.29
CA ASP A 216 4.84 13.80 -12.67
C ASP A 216 6.31 13.67 -13.08
N GLN A 217 6.82 12.45 -13.06
CA GLN A 217 8.23 12.12 -13.25
C GLN A 217 8.71 12.27 -14.71
N ASP A 218 7.81 12.49 -15.66
CA ASP A 218 8.16 12.78 -17.05
C ASP A 218 8.44 14.28 -17.30
N MET A 219 8.14 15.11 -16.32
CA MET A 219 8.19 16.56 -16.44
C MET A 219 9.04 17.19 -15.34
N GLN A 220 9.96 18.06 -15.73
CA GLN A 220 10.64 18.93 -14.78
C GLN A 220 9.74 20.09 -14.38
N TYR A 221 9.89 20.66 -13.20
CA TYR A 221 9.08 21.78 -12.71
C TYR A 221 9.10 23.00 -13.63
N SER A 222 10.19 23.20 -14.37
CA SER A 222 10.32 24.29 -15.35
C SER A 222 9.60 24.02 -16.66
N GLN A 223 9.12 22.82 -16.92
CA GLN A 223 8.47 22.44 -18.17
C GLN A 223 6.95 22.48 -18.02
N ARG A 224 6.29 22.82 -19.13
CA ARG A 224 4.84 22.77 -19.21
C ARG A 224 4.39 21.31 -19.25
N MET A 225 3.47 20.95 -18.35
CA MET A 225 2.79 19.67 -18.40
C MET A 225 1.90 19.58 -19.63
N ASP A 226 2.16 18.59 -20.48
CA ASP A 226 1.47 18.41 -21.75
C ASP A 226 1.36 16.92 -22.07
N ARG A 227 0.16 16.46 -22.43
CA ARG A 227 -0.10 15.08 -22.88
C ARG A 227 0.82 14.66 -24.03
N ALA A 228 1.17 15.57 -24.92
CA ALA A 228 2.12 15.31 -26.00
C ALA A 228 3.52 14.94 -25.48
N TYR A 229 3.74 15.09 -24.21
CA TYR A 229 5.00 14.85 -23.53
C TYR A 229 4.87 13.78 -22.43
N SER A 230 3.95 13.95 -21.45
CA SER A 230 3.88 13.12 -20.26
C SER A 230 3.08 11.83 -20.46
N SER A 231 3.69 10.67 -20.10
CA SER A 231 2.99 9.39 -20.02
C SER A 231 1.99 9.36 -18.87
N HIS A 232 2.26 10.05 -17.76
CA HIS A 232 1.35 10.16 -16.62
C HIS A 232 0.06 10.88 -17.03
N GLN A 233 0.16 11.99 -17.75
CA GLN A 233 -1.01 12.74 -18.23
C GLN A 233 -1.81 11.89 -19.23
N TRP A 234 -1.14 11.19 -20.16
CA TRP A 234 -1.79 10.28 -21.10
C TRP A 234 -2.58 9.19 -20.35
N LEU A 235 -1.99 8.54 -19.37
CA LEU A 235 -2.65 7.51 -18.56
C LEU A 235 -3.92 8.07 -17.87
N ARG A 236 -3.84 9.26 -17.27
CA ARG A 236 -4.99 9.88 -16.59
C ARG A 236 -6.11 10.27 -17.55
N GLN A 237 -5.79 10.74 -18.75
CA GLN A 237 -6.81 11.14 -19.74
C GLN A 237 -7.45 9.95 -20.43
N GLU A 238 -6.66 8.98 -20.91
CA GLU A 238 -7.18 7.84 -21.67
C GLU A 238 -7.94 6.84 -20.78
N PHE A 239 -7.53 6.67 -19.53
CA PHE A 239 -8.03 5.62 -18.64
C PHE A 239 -8.65 6.17 -17.35
N LYS A 240 -9.15 7.40 -17.36
CA LYS A 240 -9.73 8.09 -16.19
C LYS A 240 -10.81 7.28 -15.45
N ASP A 241 -11.57 6.46 -16.16
CA ASP A 241 -12.67 5.65 -15.63
C ASP A 241 -12.25 4.22 -15.26
N ASP A 242 -11.06 3.79 -15.66
CA ASP A 242 -10.58 2.43 -15.51
C ASP A 242 -9.32 2.31 -14.64
N LEU A 243 -8.48 3.35 -14.58
CA LEU A 243 -7.24 3.39 -13.83
C LEU A 243 -7.39 4.25 -12.57
N LYS A 244 -7.29 3.62 -11.40
CA LYS A 244 -7.15 4.42 -10.16
C LYS A 244 -5.77 5.04 -10.16
N PHE A 245 -5.71 6.35 -10.18
CA PHE A 245 -4.47 7.11 -10.21
C PHE A 245 -4.43 8.08 -9.02
N ILE A 246 -3.35 8.01 -8.23
CA ILE A 246 -3.06 8.93 -7.14
C ILE A 246 -1.84 9.75 -7.55
N TRP A 247 -2.00 11.06 -7.58
CA TRP A 247 -0.91 12.02 -7.78
C TRP A 247 -0.67 12.76 -6.47
N ASP A 248 0.41 12.40 -5.80
CA ASP A 248 0.82 13.03 -4.55
C ASP A 248 1.75 14.23 -4.80
N GLU A 249 1.44 15.34 -4.12
CA GLU A 249 2.28 16.53 -4.05
C GLU A 249 2.56 16.94 -2.60
N GLY A 250 1.58 16.77 -1.72
CA GLY A 250 1.69 17.26 -0.35
C GLY A 250 2.49 16.34 0.57
N THR A 251 2.34 15.03 0.39
CA THR A 251 2.92 14.05 1.32
C THR A 251 4.42 13.89 1.13
N TRP A 252 4.87 13.75 -0.12
CA TRP A 252 6.30 13.54 -0.39
C TRP A 252 7.17 14.75 0.00
N GLN A 253 6.69 15.96 -0.27
CA GLN A 253 7.42 17.18 0.11
C GLN A 253 7.58 17.27 1.64
N LEU A 254 6.49 16.97 2.35
CA LEU A 254 6.54 16.99 3.81
C LEU A 254 7.34 15.82 4.39
N GLN A 255 7.32 14.65 3.74
CA GLN A 255 8.22 13.52 4.07
C GLN A 255 9.69 13.98 4.05
N CYS A 256 10.09 14.60 2.95
CA CYS A 256 11.43 15.14 2.78
C CYS A 256 11.81 16.11 3.91
N ASP A 257 10.94 17.05 4.23
CA ASP A 257 11.20 18.10 5.23
C ASP A 257 11.21 17.55 6.66
N LEU A 258 10.29 16.67 7.01
CA LEU A 258 10.25 16.02 8.32
C LEU A 258 11.46 15.10 8.54
N GLY A 259 11.93 14.43 7.48
CA GLY A 259 13.15 13.63 7.50
C GLY A 259 14.39 14.48 7.76
N LYS A 260 14.54 15.59 7.06
CA LYS A 260 15.64 16.56 7.32
C LYS A 260 15.66 17.04 8.78
N GLN A 261 14.49 17.36 9.33
CA GLN A 261 14.37 17.79 10.73
C GLN A 261 14.79 16.72 11.74
N ARG A 262 14.77 15.45 11.34
CA ARG A 262 15.11 14.29 12.19
C ARG A 262 16.30 13.50 11.64
N TRP A 263 17.14 14.15 10.85
CA TRP A 263 18.28 13.49 10.20
C TRP A 263 19.23 12.80 11.19
N ASN A 264 19.39 13.38 12.37
CA ASN A 264 20.18 12.76 13.44
C ASN A 264 19.67 11.36 13.83
N LEU A 265 18.35 11.12 13.78
CA LEU A 265 17.77 9.79 14.04
C LEU A 265 18.06 8.83 12.89
N HIS A 266 17.99 9.30 11.63
CA HIS A 266 18.40 8.49 10.47
C HIS A 266 19.88 8.11 10.55
N GLN A 267 20.75 9.03 10.95
CA GLN A 267 22.18 8.72 11.14
C GLN A 267 22.41 7.70 12.25
N GLU A 268 21.71 7.79 13.36
CA GLU A 268 21.89 6.94 14.54
C GLU A 268 21.25 5.57 14.36
N PHE A 269 20.01 5.51 13.89
CA PHE A 269 19.18 4.31 13.92
C PHE A 269 18.91 3.70 12.55
N VAL A 270 19.37 4.33 11.45
CA VAL A 270 19.27 3.78 10.11
C VAL A 270 20.65 3.54 9.52
N GLN A 271 21.45 4.59 9.25
CA GLN A 271 22.76 4.44 8.57
C GLN A 271 23.76 3.54 9.30
N LYS A 272 23.67 3.46 10.63
CA LYS A 272 24.58 2.63 11.45
C LYS A 272 24.05 1.20 11.69
N LYS A 273 22.97 0.78 11.02
CA LYS A 273 22.25 -0.46 11.31
C LYS A 273 22.29 -1.44 10.14
N GLY A 274 22.92 -2.59 10.37
CA GLY A 274 23.04 -3.64 9.37
C GLY A 274 23.78 -3.22 8.10
N THR A 275 23.84 -4.11 7.12
CA THR A 275 24.38 -3.78 5.79
C THR A 275 23.44 -2.88 5.00
N LEU A 276 22.12 -3.04 5.20
CA LEU A 276 21.13 -2.15 4.59
C LEU A 276 21.37 -0.69 4.96
N GLY A 277 21.69 -0.41 6.23
CA GLY A 277 22.00 0.94 6.68
C GLY A 277 23.24 1.55 6.02
N THR A 278 24.23 0.73 5.66
CA THR A 278 25.44 1.23 4.96
C THR A 278 25.14 1.68 3.53
N GLU A 279 24.04 1.21 2.94
CA GLU A 279 23.56 1.63 1.61
C GLU A 279 22.58 2.81 1.68
N TYR A 280 22.20 3.28 2.86
CA TYR A 280 21.33 4.44 3.04
C TYR A 280 22.16 5.74 2.90
N PRO A 281 22.02 6.50 1.80
CA PRO A 281 22.88 7.65 1.53
C PRO A 281 22.56 8.84 2.43
N THR A 282 23.40 9.86 2.37
CA THR A 282 23.05 11.18 2.91
C THR A 282 22.16 11.89 1.90
N TYR A 283 21.05 12.43 2.39
CA TYR A 283 20.09 13.15 1.54
C TYR A 283 20.72 14.36 0.83
N LYS A 284 20.15 14.70 -0.32
CA LYS A 284 20.54 15.88 -1.10
C LYS A 284 19.40 16.90 -1.16
N TRP A 285 18.25 16.48 -1.63
CA TRP A 285 17.08 17.33 -1.82
C TRP A 285 16.11 17.21 -0.63
N GLY A 286 15.86 16.03 -0.20
CA GLY A 286 14.98 15.66 0.89
C GLY A 286 15.27 14.23 1.35
N VAL A 287 14.60 13.77 2.38
CA VAL A 287 14.76 12.41 2.92
C VAL A 287 13.59 11.55 2.48
N GLU A 288 13.87 10.45 1.76
CA GLU A 288 12.86 9.43 1.41
C GLU A 288 11.65 10.00 0.64
N GLY A 289 11.89 10.80 -0.41
CA GLY A 289 10.82 11.44 -1.19
C GLY A 289 9.81 10.42 -1.76
N ASP A 290 10.25 9.24 -2.13
CA ASP A 290 9.44 8.19 -2.77
C ASP A 290 8.72 7.26 -1.80
N THR A 291 9.17 7.24 -0.55
CA THR A 291 8.66 6.34 0.51
C THR A 291 7.13 6.43 0.71
N PRO A 292 6.45 7.60 0.65
CA PRO A 292 5.01 7.68 0.80
C PRO A 292 4.23 6.78 -0.15
N SER A 293 4.76 6.50 -1.33
CA SER A 293 4.09 5.70 -2.37
C SER A 293 3.76 4.27 -1.91
N PHE A 294 4.67 3.60 -1.22
CA PHE A 294 4.39 2.26 -0.68
C PHE A 294 3.85 2.30 0.76
N LEU A 295 4.17 3.33 1.54
CA LEU A 295 3.55 3.53 2.86
C LEU A 295 2.03 3.74 2.76
N TYR A 296 1.54 4.23 1.62
CA TYR A 296 0.11 4.35 1.34
C TYR A 296 -0.62 3.00 1.44
N MET A 297 0.02 1.91 1.05
CA MET A 297 -0.55 0.55 1.09
C MET A 297 -0.15 -0.26 2.32
N MET A 298 0.45 0.38 3.33
CA MET A 298 0.93 -0.31 4.53
C MET A 298 -0.19 -1.11 5.20
N PRO A 299 -0.06 -2.43 5.36
CA PRO A 299 -1.10 -3.26 5.99
C PRO A 299 -1.04 -3.19 7.53
N ASN A 300 -1.02 -1.97 8.09
CA ASN A 300 -0.93 -1.70 9.52
C ASN A 300 -2.29 -1.49 10.22
N GLY A 301 -3.40 -1.62 9.48
CA GLY A 301 -4.76 -1.48 10.00
C GLY A 301 -5.33 -0.06 9.98
N LEU A 302 -4.55 0.93 9.52
CA LEU A 302 -4.96 2.34 9.50
C LEU A 302 -5.94 2.66 8.37
N SER A 303 -5.81 2.00 7.21
CA SER A 303 -6.63 2.29 6.04
C SER A 303 -6.92 1.07 5.16
N ASP A 304 -7.88 1.24 4.27
CA ASP A 304 -8.06 0.43 3.08
C ASP A 304 -7.51 1.26 1.90
N PRO A 305 -6.44 0.83 1.22
CA PRO A 305 -5.83 1.62 0.14
C PRO A 305 -6.77 1.80 -1.07
N GLU A 306 -7.86 1.06 -1.14
CA GLU A 306 -8.90 1.28 -2.16
C GLU A 306 -9.75 2.54 -1.89
N ASP A 307 -9.67 3.15 -0.70
CA ASP A 307 -10.36 4.41 -0.37
C ASP A 307 -9.34 5.53 -0.03
N PRO A 308 -8.95 6.37 -1.02
CA PRO A 308 -7.94 7.42 -0.82
C PRO A 308 -8.33 8.51 0.19
N LYS A 309 -9.58 8.58 0.61
CA LYS A 309 -10.04 9.47 1.69
C LYS A 309 -9.66 8.96 3.08
N GLN A 310 -9.24 7.73 3.21
CA GLN A 310 -8.74 7.20 4.47
C GLN A 310 -7.28 7.60 4.64
N ALA A 311 -7.02 8.63 5.46
CA ALA A 311 -5.66 9.08 5.76
C ALA A 311 -4.82 7.93 6.32
N ASN A 312 -3.58 7.84 5.82
CA ASN A 312 -2.60 6.84 6.21
C ASN A 312 -1.18 7.42 6.11
N TRP A 313 -0.17 6.59 6.26
CA TRP A 313 1.23 7.03 6.21
C TRP A 313 1.66 7.60 4.85
N GLY A 314 0.96 7.24 3.77
CA GLY A 314 1.15 7.80 2.43
C GLY A 314 0.17 8.94 2.08
N GLY A 315 -0.54 9.52 3.06
CA GLY A 315 -1.33 10.72 2.89
C GLY A 315 -2.85 10.51 2.87
N TYR A 316 -3.52 11.60 2.49
CA TYR A 316 -4.97 11.72 2.30
C TYR A 316 -5.22 12.41 0.96
N HIS A 317 -6.11 11.86 0.14
CA HIS A 317 -6.32 12.35 -1.21
C HIS A 317 -7.82 12.48 -1.52
N LEU A 318 -8.19 13.51 -2.25
CA LEU A 318 -9.51 13.68 -2.84
C LEU A 318 -9.42 13.65 -4.36
N TYR A 319 -10.49 13.20 -5.00
CA TYR A 319 -10.59 13.27 -6.44
C TYR A 319 -10.80 14.71 -6.86
N GLY A 320 -9.87 15.27 -7.62
CA GLY A 320 -9.85 16.69 -7.99
C GLY A 320 -8.96 16.98 -9.19
N LEU A 321 -8.87 18.28 -9.52
CA LEU A 321 -8.00 18.76 -10.59
C LEU A 321 -6.54 18.60 -10.18
N CYS A 322 -5.75 18.03 -11.09
CA CYS A 322 -4.32 17.80 -10.88
C CYS A 322 -3.48 19.09 -11.10
N PRO A 323 -2.22 19.11 -10.66
CA PRO A 323 -1.29 20.23 -10.87
C PRO A 323 -1.12 20.66 -12.33
N ASP A 324 -1.33 19.74 -13.29
CA ASP A 324 -1.31 20.04 -14.73
C ASP A 324 -2.47 20.93 -15.21
N SER A 325 -3.45 21.23 -14.35
CA SER A 325 -4.64 22.02 -14.64
C SER A 325 -5.52 21.48 -15.79
N LEU A 326 -5.38 20.20 -16.13
CA LEU A 326 -6.06 19.56 -17.26
C LEU A 326 -6.69 18.22 -16.89
N THR A 327 -6.02 17.43 -16.05
CA THR A 327 -6.47 16.09 -15.70
C THR A 327 -7.04 16.02 -14.29
N TYR A 328 -7.84 14.97 -14.05
CA TYR A 328 -8.42 14.68 -12.74
C TYR A 328 -7.90 13.33 -12.23
N ALA A 329 -7.52 13.30 -10.98
CA ALA A 329 -7.12 12.08 -10.28
C ALA A 329 -7.38 12.25 -8.76
N TRP A 330 -7.03 11.23 -7.98
CA TRP A 330 -6.91 11.38 -6.54
C TRP A 330 -5.64 12.18 -6.26
N THR A 331 -5.76 13.31 -5.57
CA THR A 331 -4.61 14.21 -5.35
C THR A 331 -4.68 14.91 -4.01
N SER A 332 -3.52 15.31 -3.52
CA SER A 332 -3.33 16.14 -2.33
C SER A 332 -2.92 17.58 -2.68
N TRP A 333 -3.12 18.00 -3.94
CA TRP A 333 -2.62 19.28 -4.45
C TRP A 333 -3.40 20.50 -3.94
N GLU A 334 -4.72 20.51 -4.14
CA GLU A 334 -5.54 21.69 -3.87
C GLU A 334 -5.93 21.83 -2.39
N GLN A 335 -6.21 23.08 -1.98
CA GLN A 335 -6.79 23.36 -0.67
C GLN A 335 -8.30 22.99 -0.64
N PRO A 336 -8.85 22.45 0.46
CA PRO A 336 -8.17 22.20 1.75
C PRO A 336 -7.43 20.85 1.84
N THR A 337 -7.45 20.03 0.78
CA THR A 337 -6.91 18.67 0.80
C THR A 337 -5.43 18.64 1.15
N ASN A 338 -4.65 19.61 0.63
CA ASN A 338 -3.23 19.73 0.94
C ASN A 338 -3.00 19.95 2.44
N THR A 339 -3.72 20.88 3.07
CA THR A 339 -3.62 21.10 4.52
C THR A 339 -3.99 19.86 5.32
N ILE A 340 -5.06 19.15 4.94
CA ILE A 340 -5.51 17.93 5.63
C ILE A 340 -4.43 16.84 5.53
N THR A 341 -3.90 16.62 4.32
CA THR A 341 -2.84 15.64 4.09
C THR A 341 -1.59 15.95 4.92
N CYS A 342 -1.15 17.22 4.94
CA CYS A 342 0.00 17.66 5.72
C CYS A 342 -0.21 17.47 7.23
N ASN A 343 -1.41 17.73 7.74
CA ASN A 343 -1.74 17.50 9.14
C ASN A 343 -1.64 16.02 9.51
N TYR A 344 -2.21 15.12 8.69
CA TYR A 344 -2.11 13.69 8.92
C TYR A 344 -0.68 13.18 8.77
N LYS A 345 0.06 13.64 7.77
CA LYS A 345 1.47 13.28 7.59
C LYS A 345 2.31 13.69 8.80
N THR A 346 2.15 14.93 9.26
CA THR A 346 2.84 15.42 10.47
C THR A 346 2.50 14.58 11.70
N ARG A 347 1.24 14.18 11.85
CA ARG A 347 0.79 13.32 12.95
C ARG A 347 1.44 11.94 12.91
N PHE A 348 1.46 11.30 11.74
CA PHE A 348 1.92 9.90 11.62
C PHE A 348 3.44 9.77 11.46
N TYR A 349 4.14 10.83 11.09
CA TYR A 349 5.58 10.75 10.81
C TYR A 349 6.42 10.20 11.97
N PRO A 350 6.19 10.57 13.25
CA PRO A 350 6.93 9.96 14.36
C PRO A 350 6.76 8.44 14.41
N ASP A 351 5.55 7.95 14.21
CA ASP A 351 5.22 6.52 14.27
C ASP A 351 5.88 5.75 13.13
N GLU A 352 5.81 6.29 11.91
CA GLU A 352 6.41 5.64 10.74
C GLU A 352 7.96 5.63 10.80
N LEU A 353 8.58 6.64 11.39
CA LEU A 353 10.02 6.67 11.60
C LEU A 353 10.43 5.70 12.72
N ASN A 354 9.70 5.66 13.82
CA ASN A 354 9.92 4.72 14.91
C ASN A 354 9.85 3.26 14.43
N ASP A 355 8.85 2.94 13.60
CA ASP A 355 8.70 1.62 12.99
C ASP A 355 9.90 1.28 12.09
N PHE A 356 10.36 2.23 11.27
CA PHE A 356 11.53 2.03 10.42
C PHE A 356 12.81 1.81 11.25
N MET A 357 13.04 2.61 12.27
CA MET A 357 14.21 2.46 13.16
C MET A 357 14.21 1.08 13.86
N ALA A 358 13.06 0.60 14.31
CA ALA A 358 12.93 -0.72 14.89
C ALA A 358 13.28 -1.83 13.88
N ARG A 359 12.81 -1.73 12.64
CA ARG A 359 13.12 -2.68 11.56
C ARG A 359 14.59 -2.68 11.18
N MET A 360 15.23 -1.52 11.19
CA MET A 360 16.68 -1.41 10.99
C MET A 360 17.46 -2.02 12.15
N GLN A 361 16.97 -1.95 13.39
CA GLN A 361 17.53 -2.71 14.50
C GLN A 361 17.38 -4.21 14.28
N TRP A 362 16.24 -4.68 13.73
CA TRP A 362 16.12 -6.11 13.37
C TRP A 362 17.14 -6.52 12.31
N ALA A 363 17.34 -5.70 11.28
CA ALA A 363 18.33 -5.97 10.23
C ALA A 363 19.75 -6.11 10.78
N ASP A 364 20.11 -5.29 11.76
CA ASP A 364 21.41 -5.29 12.42
C ASP A 364 21.57 -6.46 13.40
N GLU A 365 20.64 -6.59 14.33
CA GLU A 365 20.82 -7.43 15.53
C GLU A 365 20.02 -8.74 15.51
N GLY A 366 19.05 -8.91 14.62
CA GLY A 366 18.11 -10.04 14.62
C GLY A 366 17.17 -10.04 15.83
N ARG A 367 17.07 -8.94 16.54
CA ARG A 367 16.23 -8.73 17.72
C ARG A 367 15.71 -7.29 17.78
N GLY A 368 14.78 -7.00 18.66
CA GLY A 368 14.20 -5.70 18.86
C GLY A 368 12.70 -5.80 19.12
N ASN A 369 12.03 -4.69 19.38
CA ASN A 369 10.61 -4.59 19.58
C ASN A 369 9.80 -4.90 18.32
N THR A 370 8.55 -5.38 18.46
CA THR A 370 7.60 -5.60 17.36
C THR A 370 6.29 -4.85 17.63
N ASN A 371 5.56 -4.51 16.55
CA ASN A 371 4.31 -3.78 16.68
C ASN A 371 3.26 -4.58 17.47
N PRO A 372 2.43 -3.91 18.29
CA PRO A 372 1.36 -4.58 19.01
C PRO A 372 0.30 -5.17 18.07
N HIS A 373 -0.43 -6.18 18.56
CA HIS A 373 -1.53 -6.82 17.86
C HIS A 373 -2.86 -6.25 18.31
N VAL A 374 -3.52 -5.48 17.44
CA VAL A 374 -4.81 -4.86 17.76
C VAL A 374 -5.97 -5.81 17.51
N VAL A 375 -6.79 -6.03 18.57
CA VAL A 375 -7.98 -6.89 18.51
C VAL A 375 -9.19 -6.08 18.95
N VAL A 376 -10.08 -5.71 18.03
CA VAL A 376 -11.30 -4.96 18.34
C VAL A 376 -12.53 -5.86 18.22
N ASN A 377 -13.34 -5.92 19.29
CA ASN A 377 -14.52 -6.78 19.39
C ASN A 377 -14.22 -8.25 19.01
N GLY A 378 -13.04 -8.76 19.43
CA GLY A 378 -12.57 -10.10 19.13
C GLY A 378 -12.04 -10.31 17.69
N LYS A 379 -12.09 -9.30 16.82
CA LYS A 379 -11.58 -9.39 15.43
C LYS A 379 -10.09 -9.06 15.40
N LYS A 380 -9.28 -10.02 14.98
CA LYS A 380 -7.84 -9.90 14.75
C LYS A 380 -7.52 -9.41 13.34
N GLY A 381 -6.23 -9.15 13.06
CA GLY A 381 -5.71 -8.75 11.74
C GLY A 381 -5.84 -7.26 11.47
N THR A 382 -5.53 -6.82 10.25
CA THR A 382 -5.42 -5.41 9.88
C THR A 382 -6.56 -4.90 8.97
N SER A 383 -7.44 -5.79 8.52
CA SER A 383 -8.57 -5.41 7.65
C SER A 383 -9.54 -4.47 8.37
N VAL A 384 -10.11 -3.52 7.62
CA VAL A 384 -11.14 -2.61 8.11
C VAL A 384 -12.33 -3.37 8.69
N ILE A 385 -12.76 -2.97 9.89
CA ILE A 385 -13.96 -3.50 10.54
C ILE A 385 -15.17 -2.67 10.10
N ARG A 386 -16.17 -3.34 9.52
CA ARG A 386 -17.46 -2.69 9.16
C ARG A 386 -18.53 -3.12 10.14
N LEU A 387 -19.23 -2.13 10.72
CA LEU A 387 -20.30 -2.31 11.70
C LEU A 387 -21.54 -1.53 11.27
N LYS A 388 -22.69 -1.93 11.84
CA LYS A 388 -23.94 -1.18 11.76
C LYS A 388 -24.32 -0.71 13.15
N ALA A 389 -24.85 0.50 13.26
CA ALA A 389 -25.36 1.04 14.50
C ALA A 389 -26.67 1.84 14.27
N LYS A 390 -27.53 1.89 15.27
CA LYS A 390 -28.77 2.68 15.20
C LYS A 390 -28.50 4.13 15.66
N ALA A 391 -29.03 5.08 14.91
CA ALA A 391 -29.03 6.49 15.31
C ALA A 391 -29.63 6.69 16.71
N GLY A 392 -29.04 7.55 17.52
CA GLY A 392 -29.43 7.83 18.89
C GLY A 392 -29.19 6.68 19.90
N LYS A 393 -28.50 5.61 19.51
CA LYS A 393 -28.18 4.47 20.40
C LYS A 393 -26.70 4.43 20.75
N GLN A 394 -26.37 3.60 21.73
CA GLN A 394 -24.99 3.36 22.13
C GLN A 394 -24.39 2.19 21.34
N LEU A 395 -23.11 2.34 20.98
CA LEU A 395 -22.27 1.30 20.41
C LEU A 395 -21.03 1.09 21.31
N HIS A 396 -20.80 -0.15 21.74
CA HIS A 396 -19.63 -0.52 22.51
C HIS A 396 -18.53 -1.06 21.60
N LEU A 397 -17.31 -0.55 21.78
CA LEU A 397 -16.11 -1.01 21.10
C LEU A 397 -15.07 -1.41 22.17
N ASP A 398 -14.52 -2.60 22.03
CA ASP A 398 -13.60 -3.20 23.02
C ASP A 398 -12.32 -3.69 22.34
N ALA A 399 -11.18 -3.08 22.68
CA ALA A 399 -9.83 -3.47 22.25
C ALA A 399 -9.00 -4.06 23.40
N SER A 400 -9.59 -4.38 24.54
CA SER A 400 -8.89 -4.91 25.73
C SER A 400 -8.17 -6.25 25.52
N ARG A 401 -8.48 -6.96 24.42
CA ARG A 401 -7.82 -8.22 24.03
C ARG A 401 -6.63 -8.02 23.08
N SER A 402 -6.25 -6.77 22.82
CA SER A 402 -4.99 -6.46 22.14
C SER A 402 -3.81 -6.90 22.99
N TYR A 403 -2.72 -7.28 22.35
CA TYR A 403 -1.56 -7.81 23.07
C TYR A 403 -0.27 -7.42 22.34
N ASP A 404 0.79 -7.39 23.09
CA ASP A 404 2.14 -7.25 22.60
C ASP A 404 2.88 -8.60 22.69
N ARG A 405 3.79 -8.87 21.73
CA ARG A 405 4.52 -10.15 21.67
C ARG A 405 5.62 -10.22 22.74
N GLU A 406 6.27 -9.12 23.00
CA GLU A 406 7.32 -8.95 24.00
C GLU A 406 6.75 -8.81 25.42
N GLY A 407 5.46 -8.53 25.54
CA GLY A 407 4.74 -8.34 26.79
C GLY A 407 4.76 -6.90 27.28
N ASP A 408 5.05 -5.96 26.40
CA ASP A 408 5.07 -4.54 26.69
C ASP A 408 3.66 -4.03 27.02
N LYS A 409 3.57 -2.98 27.83
CA LYS A 409 2.30 -2.40 28.25
C LYS A 409 1.70 -1.58 27.12
N LEU A 410 0.41 -1.78 26.85
CA LEU A 410 -0.31 -1.10 25.80
C LEU A 410 -1.02 0.16 26.29
N SER A 411 -0.98 1.19 25.48
CA SER A 411 -1.80 2.39 25.55
C SER A 411 -2.71 2.50 24.34
N PHE A 412 -3.86 3.15 24.51
CA PHE A 412 -4.92 3.21 23.51
C PHE A 412 -5.28 4.65 23.21
N LEU A 413 -5.66 4.91 21.94
CA LEU A 413 -6.28 6.16 21.54
C LEU A 413 -7.35 5.89 20.48
N TRP A 414 -8.59 6.31 20.78
CA TRP A 414 -9.70 6.26 19.83
C TRP A 414 -9.95 7.65 19.27
N TRP A 415 -10.00 7.75 17.96
CA TRP A 415 -10.27 9.02 17.29
C TRP A 415 -11.10 8.83 16.02
N GLN A 416 -11.81 9.89 15.64
CA GLN A 416 -12.59 9.94 14.41
C GLN A 416 -11.75 10.59 13.31
N GLN A 417 -11.91 10.06 12.09
CA GLN A 417 -11.49 10.76 10.86
C GLN A 417 -12.75 11.24 10.13
N PRO A 418 -13.23 12.46 10.37
CA PRO A 418 -14.48 12.92 9.79
C PRO A 418 -14.41 13.09 8.27
N GLU A 419 -13.24 13.41 7.71
CA GLU A 419 -13.04 13.64 6.27
C GLU A 419 -13.24 12.38 5.42
N ALA A 420 -13.04 11.20 6.01
CA ALA A 420 -13.22 9.93 5.31
C ALA A 420 -14.69 9.51 5.21
N GLY A 421 -15.52 9.92 6.18
CA GLY A 421 -16.93 9.53 6.27
C GLY A 421 -17.90 10.54 5.66
N SER A 422 -19.16 10.15 5.56
CA SER A 422 -20.24 11.06 5.18
C SER A 422 -20.78 11.87 6.37
N TYR A 423 -20.48 11.49 7.62
CA TYR A 423 -20.76 12.27 8.82
C TYR A 423 -19.52 13.01 9.27
N GLN A 424 -19.44 14.30 8.96
CA GLN A 424 -18.26 15.12 9.17
C GLN A 424 -18.25 15.91 10.49
N LYS A 425 -19.34 15.85 11.28
CA LYS A 425 -19.36 16.51 12.59
C LYS A 425 -18.51 15.75 13.61
N PRO A 426 -17.84 16.46 14.53
CA PRO A 426 -17.04 15.80 15.58
C PRO A 426 -17.92 14.89 16.46
N LEU A 427 -17.37 13.72 16.79
CA LEU A 427 -17.96 12.80 17.78
C LEU A 427 -17.36 13.05 19.14
N ALA A 428 -18.20 13.08 20.17
CA ALA A 428 -17.75 13.06 21.55
C ALA A 428 -17.37 11.61 21.92
N ILE A 429 -16.06 11.33 21.99
CA ILE A 429 -15.54 10.01 22.41
C ILE A 429 -15.12 10.12 23.87
N THR A 430 -16.00 9.69 24.78
CA THR A 430 -15.67 9.62 26.20
C THR A 430 -14.66 8.53 26.46
N SER A 431 -13.64 8.84 27.29
CA SER A 431 -12.57 7.90 27.65
C SER A 431 -11.79 7.38 26.42
N SER A 432 -11.47 8.28 25.47
CA SER A 432 -10.79 7.95 24.22
C SER A 432 -9.44 7.23 24.41
N THR A 433 -8.86 7.25 25.62
CA THR A 433 -7.60 6.57 25.97
C THR A 433 -7.81 5.23 26.68
N SER A 434 -9.05 4.77 26.85
CA SER A 434 -9.34 3.47 27.44
C SER A 434 -9.27 2.35 26.39
N SER A 435 -8.96 1.13 26.84
CA SER A 435 -8.98 -0.07 25.98
C SER A 435 -10.38 -0.37 25.44
N ALA A 436 -11.44 0.08 26.11
CA ALA A 436 -12.82 -0.03 25.65
C ALA A 436 -13.55 1.30 25.80
N ILE A 437 -14.43 1.61 24.82
CA ILE A 437 -15.21 2.83 24.77
C ILE A 437 -16.68 2.53 24.47
N THR A 438 -17.54 3.46 24.87
CA THR A 438 -18.96 3.47 24.48
C THR A 438 -19.25 4.76 23.74
N LEU A 439 -19.67 4.64 22.48
CA LEU A 439 -20.04 5.76 21.61
C LEU A 439 -21.55 5.99 21.70
N ASN A 440 -21.96 7.24 21.91
CA ASN A 440 -23.33 7.67 21.65
C ASN A 440 -23.45 8.05 20.17
N ILE A 441 -24.11 7.22 19.38
CA ILE A 441 -24.31 7.46 17.94
C ILE A 441 -25.25 8.67 17.78
N PRO A 442 -24.84 9.75 17.10
CA PRO A 442 -25.69 10.91 16.94
C PRO A 442 -26.99 10.60 16.19
N ALA A 443 -28.12 11.17 16.62
CA ALA A 443 -29.40 10.97 15.97
C ALA A 443 -29.43 11.50 14.53
N ASP A 444 -28.66 12.56 14.25
CA ASP A 444 -28.51 13.16 12.92
C ASP A 444 -27.49 12.46 12.01
N ALA A 445 -26.90 11.37 12.48
CA ALA A 445 -26.01 10.53 11.67
C ALA A 445 -26.74 9.44 10.89
N ALA A 446 -28.07 9.32 11.01
CA ALA A 446 -28.88 8.33 10.27
C ALA A 446 -28.58 8.40 8.74
N GLY A 447 -28.35 7.26 8.11
CA GLY A 447 -27.99 7.14 6.69
C GLY A 447 -26.58 7.55 6.34
N LYS A 448 -25.70 7.77 7.33
CA LYS A 448 -24.31 8.20 7.14
C LYS A 448 -23.30 7.19 7.68
N ASP A 449 -22.03 7.35 7.26
CA ASP A 449 -20.92 6.56 7.74
C ASP A 449 -20.00 7.39 8.66
N LEU A 450 -19.56 6.75 9.75
CA LEU A 450 -18.58 7.26 10.71
C LEU A 450 -17.29 6.47 10.56
N HIS A 451 -16.16 7.14 10.48
CA HIS A 451 -14.84 6.49 10.45
C HIS A 451 -14.11 6.72 11.76
N LEU A 452 -13.84 5.64 12.49
CA LEU A 452 -13.03 5.65 13.70
C LEU A 452 -11.77 4.85 13.49
N VAL A 453 -10.74 5.20 14.26
CA VAL A 453 -9.50 4.45 14.36
C VAL A 453 -9.22 4.17 15.83
N CYS A 454 -8.92 2.91 16.15
CA CYS A 454 -8.26 2.51 17.37
C CYS A 454 -6.76 2.46 17.09
N GLU A 455 -6.01 3.28 17.78
CA GLU A 455 -4.56 3.39 17.74
C GLU A 455 -4.01 2.78 19.03
N VAL A 456 -3.04 1.88 18.93
CA VAL A 456 -2.50 1.14 20.08
C VAL A 456 -0.98 1.21 20.01
N HIS A 457 -0.38 1.79 21.04
CA HIS A 457 1.08 1.86 21.22
C HIS A 457 1.53 0.91 22.32
N ASP A 458 2.71 0.34 22.15
CA ASP A 458 3.44 -0.30 23.24
C ASP A 458 4.32 0.72 24.01
N ASP A 459 4.87 0.34 25.17
CA ASP A 459 5.85 1.13 25.92
C ASP A 459 7.28 0.57 25.77
N GLY A 460 7.49 -0.30 24.76
CA GLY A 460 8.78 -0.84 24.39
C GLY A 460 9.69 0.16 23.65
N PRO A 461 10.89 -0.27 23.27
CA PRO A 461 11.78 0.55 22.45
C PRO A 461 11.10 1.05 21.16
N PHE A 462 11.28 2.33 20.86
CA PHE A 462 10.64 3.05 19.75
C PHE A 462 9.13 3.27 19.90
N ASN A 463 8.47 2.80 20.95
CA ASN A 463 7.03 3.03 21.18
C ASN A 463 6.20 2.72 19.93
N LEU A 464 6.23 1.45 19.49
CA LEU A 464 5.66 1.02 18.22
C LEU A 464 4.13 1.05 18.23
N VAL A 465 3.54 1.24 17.07
CA VAL A 465 2.10 1.43 16.91
C VAL A 465 1.50 0.40 15.96
N ALA A 466 0.25 0.03 16.22
CA ALA A 466 -0.63 -0.63 15.26
C ALA A 466 -2.03 -0.01 15.34
N TYR A 467 -2.77 -0.13 14.27
CA TYR A 467 -4.07 0.53 14.14
C TYR A 467 -5.18 -0.48 13.87
N ARG A 468 -6.42 -0.02 14.07
CA ARG A 468 -7.59 -0.69 13.56
C ARG A 468 -8.64 0.32 13.14
N ARG A 469 -8.95 0.35 11.86
CA ARG A 469 -10.05 1.19 11.35
C ARG A 469 -11.40 0.50 11.49
N ILE A 470 -12.38 1.27 11.95
CA ILE A 470 -13.76 0.86 12.10
C ILE A 470 -14.64 1.82 11.30
N ILE A 471 -15.43 1.29 10.38
CA ILE A 471 -16.45 2.05 9.63
C ILE A 471 -17.81 1.65 10.16
N ILE A 472 -18.59 2.62 10.62
CA ILE A 472 -19.91 2.42 11.21
C ILE A 472 -20.94 3.03 10.27
N THR A 473 -21.75 2.17 9.62
CA THR A 473 -22.93 2.61 8.86
C THR A 473 -24.08 2.80 9.84
N VAL A 474 -24.64 4.01 9.90
CA VAL A 474 -25.70 4.37 10.83
C VAL A 474 -27.08 4.16 10.20
N GLU A 475 -27.90 3.32 10.82
CA GLU A 475 -29.30 3.00 10.42
C GLU A 475 -30.31 3.82 11.22
#